data_ddd41afe03b5e1d4f1b8ca86ba498cd3
#
_entry.id   ddd41afe03b5e1d4f1b8ca86ba498cd3
#
_cell.length_a   1.000
_cell.length_b   1.000
_cell.length_c   1.000
_cell.angle_alpha   90.00
_cell.angle_beta   90.00
_cell.angle_gamma   90.00
#
_symmetry.space_group_name_H-M   'P 1'
#
loop_
_entity.id
_entity.type
_entity.pdbx_description
1 polymer ?
#
loop_
_entity_poly.entity_id
_entity_poly.type
_entity_poly.pdbx_seq_one_letter_code
_entity_poly.pdbx_strand_id
1 'polypeptide(L)'
;MKFNHLSLAVIALLIGGCKDKNNTIHPQYQPIVESVYASATIKAAQQYTLYPGMSGRILNFTATEGDRLSAGQVIAHLDNTGAALSASTAGEAVALSNVSNKQLQEISAQLSTAVEQAKLDSLNYKRQQNLWAQNIGSLSQLEAKKLAAAASKNAVKALQAKLSVAQSQIAFNQKQAQNNQGTAAKSLSEFDVKADISGEVFQLLAEPGEWVSPQKPLAILGNSSDFLIHMEVDEVDIAKVKVGQSVVIGLDAYKGRSFKGHVSRIIPIMNAKSQSFEVEAVFDEKPDQLYPGLSAEVNIVIAERAKSLLIPITCIDKNNVVKTKSGDVTVKTGLRNLEFVEILEGLTEQSEILVPKSK
;
A
#
# COMPACT_ATOMS: atom_id res chain seq x y z
N MET A 1 -33.65 90.99 42.15
CA MET A 1 -33.86 92.19 41.29
C MET A 1 -34.06 91.72 39.84
N LYS A 2 -35.23 92.04 39.32
CA LYS A 2 -35.66 92.28 37.94
C LYS A 2 -35.45 91.09 36.94
N PHE A 3 -36.56 90.43 36.54
CA PHE A 3 -37.45 90.66 35.40
C PHE A 3 -36.70 90.72 34.05
N ASN A 4 -37.06 89.98 33.00
CA ASN A 4 -38.28 89.99 32.22
C ASN A 4 -38.27 88.86 31.18
N HIS A 5 -39.33 88.16 31.06
CA HIS A 5 -40.32 88.04 29.92
C HIS A 5 -39.85 87.62 28.54
N LEU A 6 -40.43 86.49 28.11
CA LEU A 6 -41.38 86.35 27.00
C LEU A 6 -40.80 86.35 25.57
N SER A 7 -40.81 85.22 24.92
CA SER A 7 -41.44 85.16 23.63
C SER A 7 -41.70 83.70 23.21
N LEU A 8 -42.91 83.41 23.14
CA LEU A 8 -43.61 82.32 22.51
C LEU A 8 -43.50 82.49 20.99
N ALA A 9 -43.04 81.50 20.23
CA ALA A 9 -43.46 81.34 18.84
C ALA A 9 -42.95 80.05 18.18
N VAL A 10 -43.89 79.26 17.79
CA VAL A 10 -43.96 78.48 16.59
C VAL A 10 -43.10 77.21 16.54
N ILE A 11 -43.70 76.15 17.05
CA ILE A 11 -43.42 74.75 16.65
C ILE A 11 -43.88 74.60 15.22
N ALA A 12 -42.93 74.56 14.28
CA ALA A 12 -43.17 74.00 12.94
C ALA A 12 -42.82 72.51 12.98
N LEU A 13 -43.88 71.70 12.89
CA LEU A 13 -43.83 70.27 12.64
C LEU A 13 -43.06 69.98 11.34
N LEU A 14 -41.81 69.55 11.42
CA LEU A 14 -41.14 68.84 10.39
C LEU A 14 -41.23 67.32 10.71
N ILE A 15 -42.33 66.77 10.30
CA ILE A 15 -42.41 65.28 10.08
C ILE A 15 -41.45 64.95 8.94
N GLY A 16 -40.18 64.81 9.26
CA GLY A 16 -39.23 64.19 8.40
C GLY A 16 -39.55 62.69 8.36
N GLY A 17 -40.28 62.27 7.33
CA GLY A 17 -40.52 60.87 7.04
C GLY A 17 -39.15 60.15 6.97
N CYS A 18 -38.90 59.24 7.89
CA CYS A 18 -37.91 58.21 7.69
C CYS A 18 -38.26 57.43 6.43
N LYS A 19 -37.70 57.83 5.30
CA LYS A 19 -37.66 57.05 4.09
C LYS A 19 -36.77 55.87 4.40
N ASP A 20 -37.38 54.72 4.71
CA ASP A 20 -36.65 53.46 4.76
C ASP A 20 -35.80 53.40 3.51
N LYS A 21 -34.48 53.59 3.63
CA LYS A 21 -33.57 53.34 2.53
C LYS A 21 -33.59 51.83 2.32
N ASN A 22 -34.47 51.36 1.44
CA ASN A 22 -34.33 50.03 0.92
C ASN A 22 -32.95 49.96 0.27
N ASN A 23 -32.04 49.26 0.91
CA ASN A 23 -30.70 49.03 0.36
C ASN A 23 -30.92 48.25 -0.96
N THR A 24 -30.66 48.92 -2.07
CA THR A 24 -30.69 48.27 -3.38
C THR A 24 -29.29 47.99 -3.84
N ILE A 25 -29.09 46.88 -4.50
CA ILE A 25 -27.87 46.48 -5.20
C ILE A 25 -28.16 46.25 -6.66
N HIS A 26 -27.15 46.30 -7.48
CA HIS A 26 -27.21 45.94 -8.91
C HIS A 26 -26.47 44.63 -9.16
N PRO A 27 -26.96 43.78 -10.06
CA PRO A 27 -26.17 42.63 -10.55
C PRO A 27 -24.85 43.10 -11.15
N GLN A 28 -23.78 42.38 -10.90
CA GLN A 28 -22.45 42.71 -11.39
C GLN A 28 -21.85 41.54 -12.18
N TYR A 29 -21.12 41.87 -13.24
CA TYR A 29 -20.32 40.87 -13.94
C TYR A 29 -19.02 40.60 -13.20
N GLN A 30 -18.89 39.37 -12.69
CA GLN A 30 -17.69 38.90 -11.99
C GLN A 30 -17.42 37.44 -12.35
N PRO A 31 -16.21 36.96 -12.14
CA PRO A 31 -15.94 35.52 -12.23
C PRO A 31 -16.66 34.78 -11.10
N ILE A 32 -17.16 33.59 -11.44
CA ILE A 32 -17.73 32.66 -10.46
C ILE A 32 -17.11 31.30 -10.59
N VAL A 33 -16.82 30.69 -9.44
CA VAL A 33 -16.34 29.32 -9.33
C VAL A 33 -17.35 28.57 -8.45
N GLU A 34 -17.84 27.47 -8.97
CA GLU A 34 -18.62 26.49 -8.20
C GLU A 34 -17.69 25.36 -7.79
N SER A 35 -17.69 25.03 -6.51
CA SER A 35 -16.82 24.00 -5.95
C SER A 35 -17.57 23.07 -5.00
N VAL A 36 -17.10 21.85 -4.91
CA VAL A 36 -17.48 20.87 -3.89
C VAL A 36 -16.49 20.94 -2.77
N TYR A 37 -16.97 21.13 -1.56
CA TYR A 37 -16.15 21.09 -0.34
C TYR A 37 -15.91 19.63 0.08
N ALA A 38 -14.70 19.34 0.52
CA ALA A 38 -14.33 18.07 1.13
C ALA A 38 -13.35 18.28 2.28
N SER A 39 -13.55 17.57 3.37
CA SER A 39 -12.50 17.41 4.40
C SER A 39 -11.43 16.45 3.85
N ALA A 40 -10.20 16.68 4.22
CA ALA A 40 -9.09 15.88 3.72
C ALA A 40 -8.01 15.64 4.77
N THR A 41 -7.26 14.57 4.54
CA THR A 41 -6.06 14.24 5.33
C THR A 41 -4.90 13.98 4.38
N ILE A 42 -3.73 14.51 4.73
CA ILE A 42 -2.50 14.24 3.98
C ILE A 42 -1.98 12.86 4.34
N LYS A 43 -1.76 12.00 3.35
CA LYS A 43 -1.09 10.71 3.53
C LYS A 43 0.17 10.66 2.68
N ALA A 44 1.19 9.97 3.16
CA ALA A 44 2.35 9.68 2.33
C ALA A 44 2.00 8.64 1.27
N ALA A 45 2.52 8.81 0.06
CA ALA A 45 2.41 7.77 -0.96
C ALA A 45 3.09 6.49 -0.47
N GLN A 46 2.51 5.33 -0.80
CA GLN A 46 3.03 4.02 -0.39
C GLN A 46 3.20 3.87 1.14
N GLN A 47 2.38 4.58 1.93
CA GLN A 47 2.36 4.36 3.37
C GLN A 47 1.85 2.94 3.67
N TYR A 48 2.56 2.22 4.52
CA TYR A 48 2.17 0.89 4.96
C TYR A 48 2.48 0.68 6.44
N THR A 49 1.78 -0.27 7.01
CA THR A 49 2.00 -0.71 8.39
C THR A 49 2.84 -1.98 8.35
N LEU A 50 3.99 -1.93 9.01
CA LEU A 50 4.91 -3.05 9.10
C LEU A 50 4.52 -3.97 10.25
N TYR A 51 4.43 -5.27 9.95
CA TYR A 51 4.18 -6.33 10.92
C TYR A 51 5.41 -7.26 10.99
N PRO A 52 5.75 -7.79 12.16
CA PRO A 52 6.82 -8.78 12.25
C PRO A 52 6.40 -10.10 11.60
N GLY A 53 7.33 -10.78 10.93
CA GLY A 53 7.07 -12.09 10.32
C GLY A 53 6.90 -13.21 11.35
N MET A 54 7.50 -13.04 12.54
CA MET A 54 7.49 -14.01 13.63
C MET A 54 7.10 -13.37 14.96
N SER A 55 6.62 -14.18 15.89
CA SER A 55 6.39 -13.74 17.26
C SER A 55 7.68 -13.79 18.06
N GLY A 56 7.96 -12.74 18.84
CA GLY A 56 9.14 -12.67 19.68
C GLY A 56 9.16 -11.41 20.52
N ARG A 57 10.15 -11.33 21.43
CA ARG A 57 10.42 -10.12 22.20
C ARG A 57 11.34 -9.22 21.41
N ILE A 58 11.04 -7.93 21.32
CA ILE A 58 11.93 -6.94 20.71
C ILE A 58 13.18 -6.80 21.57
N LEU A 59 14.35 -7.04 20.98
CA LEU A 59 15.63 -6.79 21.63
C LEU A 59 16.00 -5.31 21.52
N ASN A 60 15.97 -4.78 20.31
CA ASN A 60 16.25 -3.38 20.02
C ASN A 60 15.69 -2.98 18.67
N PHE A 61 15.50 -1.67 18.51
CA PHE A 61 15.31 -1.04 17.19
C PHE A 61 16.68 -0.56 16.66
N THR A 62 16.90 -0.70 15.38
CA THR A 62 18.09 -0.18 14.66
C THR A 62 17.77 1.13 13.94
N ALA A 63 16.50 1.52 13.91
CA ALA A 63 16.02 2.75 13.33
C ALA A 63 15.13 3.51 14.34
N THR A 64 15.09 4.82 14.22
CA THR A 64 14.26 5.73 14.99
C THR A 64 13.22 6.43 14.09
N GLU A 65 12.22 7.05 14.69
CA GLU A 65 11.25 7.86 13.95
C GLU A 65 11.96 9.02 13.24
N GLY A 66 11.62 9.22 11.96
CA GLY A 66 12.28 10.19 11.07
C GLY A 66 13.45 9.63 10.26
N ASP A 67 13.94 8.42 10.56
CA ASP A 67 15.04 7.82 9.80
C ASP A 67 14.60 7.37 8.41
N ARG A 68 15.47 7.58 7.42
CA ARG A 68 15.30 7.08 6.06
C ARG A 68 15.92 5.70 5.92
N LEU A 69 15.15 4.78 5.38
CA LEU A 69 15.51 3.38 5.21
C LEU A 69 15.53 2.98 3.74
N SER A 70 16.41 2.05 3.42
CA SER A 70 16.40 1.32 2.15
C SER A 70 15.55 0.05 2.26
N ALA A 71 14.99 -0.40 1.13
CA ALA A 71 14.31 -1.70 1.08
C ALA A 71 15.24 -2.82 1.55
N GLY A 72 14.73 -3.71 2.42
CA GLY A 72 15.50 -4.79 3.04
C GLY A 72 16.36 -4.39 4.25
N GLN A 73 16.42 -3.11 4.62
CA GLN A 73 17.15 -2.67 5.81
C GLN A 73 16.41 -3.11 7.07
N VAL A 74 17.18 -3.61 8.06
CA VAL A 74 16.64 -4.07 9.34
C VAL A 74 16.18 -2.87 10.16
N ILE A 75 15.00 -2.98 10.75
CA ILE A 75 14.38 -1.97 11.62
C ILE A 75 14.42 -2.41 13.08
N ALA A 76 14.20 -3.70 13.33
CA ALA A 76 14.19 -4.26 14.68
C ALA A 76 14.72 -5.68 14.67
N HIS A 77 15.37 -6.04 15.77
CA HIS A 77 15.77 -7.40 16.07
C HIS A 77 14.86 -8.00 17.13
N LEU A 78 14.29 -9.17 16.82
CA LEU A 78 13.53 -9.97 17.79
C LEU A 78 14.45 -11.03 18.42
N ASP A 79 14.10 -11.50 19.61
CA ASP A 79 14.80 -12.60 20.29
C ASP A 79 14.69 -13.88 19.45
N ASN A 80 15.82 -14.30 18.90
CA ASN A 80 15.96 -15.40 17.95
C ASN A 80 16.68 -16.62 18.51
N THR A 81 16.91 -16.69 19.83
CA THR A 81 17.76 -17.71 20.47
C THR A 81 17.36 -19.14 20.05
N GLY A 82 16.05 -19.45 20.04
CA GLY A 82 15.55 -20.78 19.64
C GLY A 82 15.74 -21.05 18.13
N ALA A 83 15.53 -20.04 17.29
CA ALA A 83 15.69 -20.16 15.85
C ALA A 83 17.18 -20.30 15.46
N ALA A 84 18.08 -19.58 16.14
CA ALA A 84 19.51 -19.68 15.94
C ALA A 84 20.03 -21.09 16.29
N LEU A 85 19.57 -21.69 17.40
CA LEU A 85 19.90 -23.06 17.74
C LEU A 85 19.36 -24.04 16.68
N SER A 86 18.14 -23.86 16.22
CA SER A 86 17.55 -24.71 15.15
C SER A 86 18.33 -24.61 13.84
N ALA A 87 18.78 -23.42 13.47
CA ALA A 87 19.59 -23.21 12.27
C ALA A 87 20.98 -23.86 12.41
N SER A 88 21.61 -23.79 13.59
CA SER A 88 22.88 -24.48 13.89
C SER A 88 22.76 -25.99 13.77
N THR A 89 21.75 -26.59 14.43
CA THR A 89 21.53 -28.03 14.37
C THR A 89 21.20 -28.56 12.96
N ALA A 90 20.45 -27.76 12.18
CA ALA A 90 20.20 -28.10 10.78
C ALA A 90 21.48 -28.02 9.91
N GLY A 91 22.38 -27.07 10.21
CA GLY A 91 23.71 -26.98 9.59
C GLY A 91 24.58 -28.20 9.89
N GLU A 92 24.61 -28.64 11.15
CA GLU A 92 25.32 -29.85 11.57
C GLU A 92 24.78 -31.12 10.89
N ALA A 93 23.46 -31.23 10.72
CA ALA A 93 22.85 -32.34 9.99
C ALA A 93 23.30 -32.42 8.52
N VAL A 94 23.48 -31.26 7.85
CA VAL A 94 24.06 -31.22 6.49
C VAL A 94 25.52 -31.70 6.49
N ALA A 95 26.32 -31.25 7.46
CA ALA A 95 27.70 -31.66 7.59
C ALA A 95 27.82 -33.19 7.80
N LEU A 96 26.99 -33.77 8.67
CA LEU A 96 26.94 -35.21 8.92
C LEU A 96 26.48 -36.00 7.69
N SER A 97 25.54 -35.50 6.91
CA SER A 97 25.02 -36.14 5.70
C SER A 97 26.12 -36.30 4.62
N ASN A 98 27.13 -35.43 4.62
CA ASN A 98 28.26 -35.47 3.70
C ASN A 98 29.33 -36.54 4.08
N VAL A 99 29.32 -37.04 5.34
CA VAL A 99 30.29 -38.03 5.82
C VAL A 99 29.88 -39.47 5.46
N SER A 100 28.68 -39.74 4.95
CA SER A 100 28.13 -41.06 4.67
C SER A 100 28.78 -41.82 3.48
N ASN A 101 29.98 -41.39 3.01
CA ASN A 101 30.65 -42.00 1.87
C ASN A 101 31.31 -43.36 2.18
N LYS A 102 31.47 -43.77 3.43
CA LYS A 102 32.07 -45.07 3.78
C LYS A 102 31.27 -46.26 3.24
N GLN A 103 29.96 -46.22 3.38
CA GLN A 103 29.09 -47.29 2.86
C GLN A 103 29.17 -47.42 1.35
N LEU A 104 29.25 -46.32 0.61
CA LEU A 104 29.43 -46.36 -0.87
C LEU A 104 30.80 -46.93 -1.24
N GLN A 105 31.86 -46.58 -0.53
CA GLN A 105 33.20 -47.11 -0.75
C GLN A 105 33.22 -48.60 -0.51
N GLU A 106 32.60 -49.12 0.52
CA GLU A 106 32.50 -50.53 0.83
C GLU A 106 31.75 -51.33 -0.25
N ILE A 107 30.56 -50.82 -0.66
CA ILE A 107 29.78 -51.46 -1.74
C ILE A 107 30.55 -51.37 -3.07
N SER A 108 31.23 -50.29 -3.37
CA SER A 108 32.03 -50.14 -4.59
C SER A 108 33.21 -51.09 -4.65
N ALA A 109 33.89 -51.31 -3.50
CA ALA A 109 34.97 -52.29 -3.37
C ALA A 109 34.45 -53.73 -3.61
N GLN A 110 33.31 -54.10 -2.99
CA GLN A 110 32.65 -55.38 -3.21
C GLN A 110 32.28 -55.58 -4.70
N LEU A 111 31.74 -54.53 -5.36
CA LEU A 111 31.40 -54.53 -6.76
C LEU A 111 32.64 -54.78 -7.65
N SER A 112 33.75 -54.08 -7.35
CA SER A 112 35.00 -54.23 -8.08
C SER A 112 35.48 -55.69 -8.03
N THR A 113 35.49 -56.30 -6.84
CA THR A 113 35.87 -57.72 -6.66
C THR A 113 34.95 -58.68 -7.44
N ALA A 114 33.63 -58.42 -7.38
CA ALA A 114 32.65 -59.26 -8.13
C ALA A 114 32.79 -59.11 -9.65
N VAL A 115 33.13 -57.92 -10.16
CA VAL A 115 33.40 -57.70 -11.58
C VAL A 115 34.63 -58.51 -12.06
N GLU A 116 35.70 -58.50 -11.27
CA GLU A 116 36.90 -59.29 -11.63
C GLU A 116 36.61 -60.80 -11.59
N GLN A 117 35.83 -61.31 -10.62
CA GLN A 117 35.40 -62.70 -10.57
C GLN A 117 34.54 -63.06 -11.77
N ALA A 118 33.58 -62.21 -12.16
CA ALA A 118 32.71 -62.42 -13.31
C ALA A 118 33.49 -62.45 -14.63
N LYS A 119 34.54 -61.63 -14.78
CA LYS A 119 35.47 -61.68 -15.90
C LYS A 119 36.20 -63.03 -16.01
N LEU A 120 36.75 -63.52 -14.87
CA LEU A 120 37.47 -64.77 -14.78
C LEU A 120 36.54 -65.97 -15.17
N ASP A 121 35.34 -65.99 -14.53
CA ASP A 121 34.39 -67.07 -14.76
C ASP A 121 33.88 -67.10 -16.25
N SER A 122 33.64 -65.92 -16.81
CA SER A 122 33.26 -65.75 -18.19
C SER A 122 34.37 -66.28 -19.19
N LEU A 123 35.63 -65.93 -18.85
CA LEU A 123 36.79 -66.43 -19.64
C LEU A 123 36.92 -67.96 -19.53
N ASN A 124 36.79 -68.52 -18.34
CA ASN A 124 36.83 -69.94 -18.09
C ASN A 124 35.70 -70.68 -18.80
N TYR A 125 34.47 -70.13 -18.81
CA TYR A 125 33.38 -70.68 -19.57
C TYR A 125 33.67 -70.64 -21.06
N LYS A 126 34.18 -69.55 -21.62
CA LYS A 126 34.55 -69.45 -23.06
C LYS A 126 35.65 -70.45 -23.46
N ARG A 127 36.64 -70.65 -22.62
CA ARG A 127 37.71 -71.67 -22.82
C ARG A 127 37.09 -73.06 -22.84
N GLN A 128 36.23 -73.41 -21.90
CA GLN A 128 35.58 -74.72 -21.82
C GLN A 128 34.65 -74.95 -23.01
N GLN A 129 33.97 -73.93 -23.50
CA GLN A 129 33.12 -73.96 -24.70
C GLN A 129 33.94 -74.27 -25.97
N ASN A 130 35.13 -73.71 -26.14
CA ASN A 130 36.04 -73.97 -27.24
C ASN A 130 36.62 -75.39 -27.19
N LEU A 131 36.97 -75.90 -26.00
CA LEU A 131 37.44 -77.29 -25.83
C LEU A 131 36.32 -78.28 -26.14
N TRP A 132 35.11 -78.07 -25.70
CA TRP A 132 33.93 -78.86 -25.96
C TRP A 132 33.64 -78.95 -27.51
N ALA A 133 33.75 -77.80 -28.19
CA ALA A 133 33.59 -77.75 -29.65
C ALA A 133 34.63 -78.58 -30.39
N GLN A 134 35.78 -78.91 -29.76
CA GLN A 134 36.83 -79.82 -30.29
C GLN A 134 36.67 -81.21 -29.74
N ASN A 135 35.52 -81.60 -29.15
CA ASN A 135 35.26 -82.87 -28.48
C ASN A 135 36.19 -83.20 -27.28
N ILE A 136 36.75 -82.18 -26.62
CA ILE A 136 37.61 -82.35 -25.48
C ILE A 136 36.81 -81.98 -24.18
N GLY A 137 36.76 -82.86 -23.17
CA GLY A 137 36.10 -82.69 -21.89
C GLY A 137 34.69 -83.32 -21.81
N SER A 138 33.95 -83.02 -20.71
CA SER A 138 32.60 -83.56 -20.52
C SER A 138 31.55 -82.44 -20.57
N LEU A 139 30.31 -82.76 -20.92
CA LEU A 139 29.14 -81.83 -20.87
C LEU A 139 28.95 -81.26 -19.49
N SER A 140 29.08 -82.06 -18.45
CA SER A 140 28.97 -81.63 -17.06
C SER A 140 29.98 -80.49 -16.69
N GLN A 141 31.22 -80.56 -17.19
CA GLN A 141 32.23 -79.52 -16.99
C GLN A 141 31.82 -78.23 -17.73
N LEU A 142 31.29 -78.32 -18.95
CA LEU A 142 30.79 -77.15 -19.68
C LEU A 142 29.62 -76.46 -18.91
N GLU A 143 28.64 -77.26 -18.47
CA GLU A 143 27.47 -76.74 -17.70
C GLU A 143 27.88 -76.12 -16.37
N ALA A 144 28.81 -76.75 -15.64
CA ALA A 144 29.34 -76.18 -14.42
C ALA A 144 29.99 -74.83 -14.64
N LYS A 145 30.80 -74.65 -15.71
CA LYS A 145 31.40 -73.33 -16.02
C LYS A 145 30.38 -72.28 -16.48
N LYS A 146 29.37 -72.72 -17.22
CA LYS A 146 28.24 -71.89 -17.65
C LYS A 146 27.47 -71.37 -16.42
N LEU A 147 27.15 -72.23 -15.45
CA LEU A 147 26.48 -71.86 -14.22
C LEU A 147 27.29 -70.89 -13.38
N ALA A 148 28.61 -71.13 -13.22
CA ALA A 148 29.51 -70.27 -12.52
C ALA A 148 29.53 -68.81 -13.11
N ALA A 149 29.69 -68.76 -14.47
CA ALA A 149 29.66 -67.47 -15.17
C ALA A 149 28.31 -66.73 -15.06
N ALA A 150 27.20 -67.47 -15.05
CA ALA A 150 25.87 -66.87 -14.84
C ALA A 150 25.69 -66.36 -13.39
N ALA A 151 26.17 -67.15 -12.41
CA ALA A 151 26.08 -66.76 -10.98
C ALA A 151 26.92 -65.50 -10.67
N SER A 152 28.16 -65.45 -11.15
CA SER A 152 29.03 -64.27 -10.94
C SER A 152 28.51 -63.02 -11.66
N LYS A 153 27.93 -63.18 -12.87
CA LYS A 153 27.27 -62.07 -13.59
C LYS A 153 26.05 -61.53 -12.80
N ASN A 154 25.27 -62.43 -12.21
CA ASN A 154 24.11 -62.03 -11.38
C ASN A 154 24.56 -61.34 -10.09
N ALA A 155 25.67 -61.77 -9.47
CA ALA A 155 26.24 -61.10 -8.31
C ALA A 155 26.68 -59.67 -8.62
N VAL A 156 27.29 -59.42 -9.79
CA VAL A 156 27.61 -58.03 -10.25
C VAL A 156 26.34 -57.20 -10.36
N LYS A 157 25.29 -57.72 -11.03
CA LYS A 157 24.02 -56.98 -11.17
C LYS A 157 23.39 -56.66 -9.81
N ALA A 158 23.39 -57.58 -8.89
CA ALA A 158 22.86 -57.38 -7.55
C ALA A 158 23.62 -56.26 -6.76
N LEU A 159 24.97 -56.28 -6.87
CA LEU A 159 25.80 -55.22 -6.25
C LEU A 159 25.66 -53.85 -6.94
N GLN A 160 25.49 -53.82 -8.27
CA GLN A 160 25.19 -52.60 -9.01
C GLN A 160 23.87 -52.00 -8.55
N ALA A 161 22.80 -52.82 -8.41
CA ALA A 161 21.50 -52.38 -7.90
C ALA A 161 21.62 -51.85 -6.45
N LYS A 162 22.34 -52.58 -5.59
CA LYS A 162 22.62 -52.17 -4.20
C LYS A 162 23.34 -50.83 -4.12
N LEU A 163 24.35 -50.61 -5.00
CA LEU A 163 25.08 -49.35 -5.09
C LEU A 163 24.15 -48.20 -5.50
N SER A 164 23.34 -48.41 -6.54
CA SER A 164 22.38 -47.42 -7.03
C SER A 164 21.37 -47.00 -5.96
N VAL A 165 20.82 -47.96 -5.22
CA VAL A 165 19.88 -47.71 -4.11
C VAL A 165 20.57 -46.91 -3.01
N ALA A 166 21.81 -47.29 -2.60
CA ALA A 166 22.57 -46.60 -1.58
C ALA A 166 22.88 -45.16 -2.01
N GLN A 167 23.28 -44.91 -3.25
CA GLN A 167 23.52 -43.60 -3.83
C GLN A 167 22.25 -42.74 -3.79
N SER A 168 21.11 -43.28 -4.19
CA SER A 168 19.83 -42.59 -4.20
C SER A 168 19.39 -42.22 -2.76
N GLN A 169 19.58 -43.13 -1.81
CA GLN A 169 19.23 -42.87 -0.40
C GLN A 169 20.11 -41.78 0.20
N ILE A 170 21.40 -41.77 -0.07
CA ILE A 170 22.33 -40.69 0.42
C ILE A 170 21.95 -39.36 -0.22
N ALA A 171 21.70 -39.32 -1.55
CA ALA A 171 21.29 -38.12 -2.23
C ALA A 171 19.97 -37.55 -1.67
N PHE A 172 19.02 -38.44 -1.38
CA PHE A 172 17.75 -38.02 -0.72
C PHE A 172 17.99 -37.45 0.66
N ASN A 173 18.76 -38.10 1.52
CA ASN A 173 19.07 -37.65 2.86
C ASN A 173 19.81 -36.28 2.85
N GLN A 174 20.76 -36.10 1.94
CA GLN A 174 21.48 -34.83 1.74
C GLN A 174 20.52 -33.72 1.33
N LYS A 175 19.63 -33.99 0.37
CA LYS A 175 18.65 -33.02 -0.09
C LYS A 175 17.69 -32.63 1.02
N GLN A 176 17.24 -33.59 1.80
CA GLN A 176 16.37 -33.35 2.96
C GLN A 176 17.06 -32.46 4.02
N ALA A 177 18.32 -32.79 4.35
CA ALA A 177 19.10 -31.98 5.30
C ALA A 177 19.31 -30.54 4.79
N GLN A 178 19.62 -30.35 3.49
CA GLN A 178 19.73 -29.03 2.88
C GLN A 178 18.41 -28.24 2.91
N ASN A 179 17.29 -28.90 2.63
CA ASN A 179 15.97 -28.26 2.71
C ASN A 179 15.63 -27.83 4.12
N ASN A 180 15.91 -28.69 5.13
CA ASN A 180 15.70 -28.35 6.53
C ASN A 180 16.59 -27.18 6.96
N GLN A 181 17.86 -27.13 6.53
CA GLN A 181 18.76 -26.01 6.78
C GLN A 181 18.22 -24.72 6.15
N GLY A 182 17.75 -24.77 4.89
CA GLY A 182 17.17 -23.63 4.21
C GLY A 182 15.94 -23.08 4.94
N THR A 183 15.06 -23.99 5.41
CA THR A 183 13.88 -23.60 6.19
C THR A 183 14.26 -22.95 7.53
N ALA A 184 15.20 -23.54 8.27
CA ALA A 184 15.67 -23.02 9.55
C ALA A 184 16.37 -21.66 9.38
N ALA A 185 17.19 -21.49 8.33
CA ALA A 185 17.83 -20.23 8.01
C ALA A 185 16.83 -19.13 7.65
N LYS A 186 15.79 -19.47 6.86
CA LYS A 186 14.71 -18.55 6.55
C LYS A 186 13.97 -18.13 7.82
N SER A 187 13.55 -19.09 8.65
CA SER A 187 12.90 -18.79 9.92
C SER A 187 13.75 -17.88 10.81
N LEU A 188 15.07 -18.11 10.88
CA LEU A 188 15.99 -17.25 11.63
C LEU A 188 16.01 -15.82 11.06
N SER A 189 15.99 -15.67 9.73
CA SER A 189 16.00 -14.34 9.10
C SER A 189 14.73 -13.53 9.31
N GLU A 190 13.61 -14.16 9.65
CA GLU A 190 12.32 -13.48 9.92
C GLU A 190 12.31 -12.81 11.33
N PHE A 191 13.29 -13.09 12.17
CA PHE A 191 13.48 -12.38 13.44
C PHE A 191 14.15 -11.01 13.26
N ASP A 192 14.74 -10.76 12.10
CA ASP A 192 15.16 -9.45 11.65
C ASP A 192 14.03 -8.80 10.88
N VAL A 193 13.30 -7.91 11.54
CA VAL A 193 12.19 -7.20 10.88
C VAL A 193 12.77 -6.13 9.97
N LYS A 194 12.42 -6.18 8.67
CA LYS A 194 13.02 -5.35 7.61
C LYS A 194 11.98 -4.47 6.94
N ALA A 195 12.42 -3.32 6.42
CA ALA A 195 11.60 -2.46 5.58
C ALA A 195 11.29 -3.16 4.23
N ASP A 196 10.02 -3.23 3.84
CA ASP A 196 9.61 -3.83 2.56
C ASP A 196 9.99 -2.94 1.37
N ILE A 197 9.90 -1.62 1.55
CA ILE A 197 10.23 -0.61 0.55
C ILE A 197 11.15 0.45 1.15
N SER A 198 11.86 1.19 0.30
CA SER A 198 12.61 2.38 0.75
C SER A 198 11.65 3.49 1.15
N GLY A 199 11.94 4.16 2.26
CA GLY A 199 11.06 5.19 2.80
C GLY A 199 11.58 5.78 4.12
N GLU A 200 10.69 6.36 4.90
CA GLU A 200 10.94 6.97 6.19
C GLU A 200 10.08 6.29 7.26
N VAL A 201 10.62 6.17 8.46
CA VAL A 201 9.88 5.68 9.63
C VAL A 201 9.04 6.81 10.17
N PHE A 202 7.72 6.75 10.01
CA PHE A 202 6.82 7.77 10.54
C PHE A 202 6.52 7.56 12.01
N GLN A 203 6.36 6.30 12.43
CA GLN A 203 6.04 5.98 13.80
C GLN A 203 6.47 4.55 14.16
N LEU A 204 7.01 4.37 15.35
CA LEU A 204 7.20 3.09 16.01
C LEU A 204 6.00 2.82 16.93
N LEU A 205 5.39 1.64 16.82
CA LEU A 205 4.16 1.25 17.54
C LEU A 205 4.42 0.26 18.69
N ALA A 206 5.68 -0.04 18.94
CA ALA A 206 6.10 -0.96 19.99
C ALA A 206 7.44 -0.49 20.60
N GLU A 207 7.74 -0.98 21.80
CA GLU A 207 8.90 -0.59 22.57
C GLU A 207 9.90 -1.77 22.72
N PRO A 208 11.22 -1.51 22.89
CA PRO A 208 12.18 -2.54 23.24
C PRO A 208 11.78 -3.29 24.51
N GLY A 209 11.90 -4.61 24.48
CA GLY A 209 11.46 -5.51 25.56
C GLY A 209 10.02 -5.99 25.45
N GLU A 210 9.23 -5.39 24.56
CA GLU A 210 7.83 -5.78 24.34
C GLU A 210 7.73 -7.07 23.50
N TRP A 211 6.68 -7.85 23.76
CA TRP A 211 6.35 -9.04 22.96
C TRP A 211 5.46 -8.66 21.78
N VAL A 212 5.87 -9.01 20.57
CA VAL A 212 5.15 -8.75 19.32
C VAL A 212 4.80 -10.05 18.60
N SER A 213 3.83 -9.94 17.68
CA SER A 213 3.34 -11.05 16.86
C SER A 213 2.92 -10.53 15.48
N PRO A 214 2.72 -11.41 14.48
CA PRO A 214 2.27 -11.02 13.14
C PRO A 214 0.94 -10.27 13.08
N GLN A 215 0.15 -10.27 14.16
CA GLN A 215 -1.11 -9.54 14.27
C GLN A 215 -0.94 -8.14 14.91
N LYS A 216 0.22 -7.88 15.56
CA LYS A 216 0.49 -6.59 16.20
C LYS A 216 1.40 -5.75 15.33
N PRO A 217 0.97 -4.55 14.91
CA PRO A 217 1.79 -3.68 14.08
C PRO A 217 3.04 -3.20 14.86
N LEU A 218 4.17 -3.10 14.16
CA LEU A 218 5.45 -2.71 14.72
C LEU A 218 5.81 -1.25 14.40
N ALA A 219 5.53 -0.81 13.17
CA ALA A 219 5.88 0.52 12.70
C ALA A 219 4.97 0.97 11.55
N ILE A 220 4.91 2.27 11.32
CA ILE A 220 4.31 2.87 10.12
C ILE A 220 5.44 3.50 9.30
N LEU A 221 5.53 3.08 8.05
CA LEU A 221 6.53 3.55 7.10
C LEU A 221 5.87 4.07 5.83
N GLY A 222 6.59 4.91 5.08
CA GLY A 222 6.11 5.38 3.78
C GLY A 222 7.13 6.27 3.08
N ASN A 223 6.79 6.65 1.85
CA ASN A 223 7.63 7.56 1.08
C ASN A 223 7.34 9.02 1.49
N SER A 224 8.31 9.69 2.08
CA SER A 224 8.22 11.11 2.47
C SER A 224 8.41 12.10 1.31
N SER A 225 8.67 11.61 0.08
CA SER A 225 8.82 12.48 -1.10
C SER A 225 7.48 12.80 -1.74
N ASP A 226 6.53 11.89 -1.71
CA ASP A 226 5.26 11.98 -2.41
C ASP A 226 4.10 11.90 -1.42
N PHE A 227 3.20 12.86 -1.53
CA PHE A 227 2.03 12.96 -0.67
C PHE A 227 0.76 12.92 -1.50
N LEU A 228 -0.25 12.27 -0.96
CA LEU A 228 -1.60 12.21 -1.49
C LEU A 228 -2.54 12.95 -0.53
N ILE A 229 -3.51 13.62 -1.11
CA ILE A 229 -4.57 14.29 -0.38
C ILE A 229 -5.78 13.37 -0.44
N HIS A 230 -6.08 12.72 0.67
CA HIS A 230 -7.26 11.87 0.81
C HIS A 230 -8.44 12.73 1.25
N MET A 231 -9.40 12.90 0.34
CA MET A 231 -10.59 13.72 0.52
C MET A 231 -11.80 12.83 0.76
N GLU A 232 -12.68 13.23 1.66
CA GLU A 232 -13.99 12.61 1.87
C GLU A 232 -15.06 13.49 1.22
N VAL A 233 -15.63 13.03 0.11
CA VAL A 233 -16.64 13.72 -0.66
C VAL A 233 -18.01 13.11 -0.38
N ASP A 234 -18.99 13.95 -0.03
CA ASP A 234 -20.37 13.53 0.26
C ASP A 234 -21.03 12.83 -0.94
N GLU A 235 -21.92 11.87 -0.65
CA GLU A 235 -22.67 11.11 -1.67
C GLU A 235 -23.44 12.03 -2.63
N VAL A 236 -23.99 13.14 -2.15
CA VAL A 236 -24.79 14.06 -3.01
C VAL A 236 -23.93 14.83 -4.01
N ASP A 237 -22.64 14.95 -3.77
CA ASP A 237 -21.74 15.75 -4.61
C ASP A 237 -20.79 14.92 -5.48
N ILE A 238 -20.59 13.62 -5.17
CA ILE A 238 -19.64 12.77 -5.91
C ILE A 238 -19.93 12.68 -7.41
N ALA A 239 -21.22 12.76 -7.80
CA ALA A 239 -21.62 12.73 -9.21
C ALA A 239 -21.07 13.90 -10.05
N LYS A 240 -20.68 15.01 -9.39
CA LYS A 240 -20.10 16.20 -10.01
C LYS A 240 -18.56 16.15 -10.09
N VAL A 241 -17.94 15.26 -9.32
CA VAL A 241 -16.47 15.16 -9.21
C VAL A 241 -15.93 14.25 -10.31
N LYS A 242 -14.83 14.69 -10.95
CA LYS A 242 -14.16 13.95 -12.03
C LYS A 242 -12.65 14.03 -11.85
N VAL A 243 -11.96 12.97 -12.28
CA VAL A 243 -10.50 12.94 -12.35
C VAL A 243 -9.99 14.08 -13.26
N GLY A 244 -8.92 14.75 -12.83
CA GLY A 244 -8.31 15.88 -13.52
C GLY A 244 -8.90 17.26 -13.14
N GLN A 245 -9.96 17.33 -12.34
CA GLN A 245 -10.46 18.62 -11.85
C GLN A 245 -9.45 19.28 -10.91
N SER A 246 -9.31 20.61 -11.04
CA SER A 246 -8.47 21.41 -10.15
C SER A 246 -9.03 21.43 -8.74
N VAL A 247 -8.16 21.40 -7.76
CA VAL A 247 -8.48 21.54 -6.35
C VAL A 247 -7.71 22.68 -5.71
N VAL A 248 -8.37 23.38 -4.79
CA VAL A 248 -7.75 24.39 -3.93
C VAL A 248 -7.69 23.83 -2.53
N ILE A 249 -6.48 23.72 -1.98
CA ILE A 249 -6.17 23.03 -0.73
C ILE A 249 -5.77 24.05 0.32
N GLY A 250 -6.50 24.12 1.40
CA GLY A 250 -6.15 24.84 2.61
C GLY A 250 -5.65 23.85 3.66
N LEU A 251 -4.39 23.98 4.08
CA LEU A 251 -3.82 23.18 5.15
C LEU A 251 -3.91 23.94 6.48
N ASP A 252 -4.42 23.29 7.52
CA ASP A 252 -4.57 23.90 8.85
C ASP A 252 -3.22 24.38 9.43
N ALA A 253 -2.14 23.67 9.09
CA ALA A 253 -0.78 24.03 9.48
C ALA A 253 -0.23 25.28 8.76
N TYR A 254 -0.82 25.69 7.62
CA TYR A 254 -0.36 26.77 6.77
C TYR A 254 -1.43 27.87 6.62
N LYS A 255 -1.90 28.41 7.73
CA LYS A 255 -2.98 29.42 7.78
C LYS A 255 -2.73 30.58 6.81
N GLY A 256 -3.76 30.91 6.02
CA GLY A 256 -3.73 32.01 5.06
C GLY A 256 -2.99 31.69 3.74
N ARG A 257 -2.55 30.47 3.55
CA ARG A 257 -1.97 29.99 2.26
C ARG A 257 -2.86 28.90 1.70
N SER A 258 -3.12 28.97 0.39
CA SER A 258 -3.78 27.92 -0.36
C SER A 258 -2.81 27.32 -1.37
N PHE A 259 -2.94 26.02 -1.60
CA PHE A 259 -2.15 25.28 -2.54
C PHE A 259 -3.05 24.77 -3.66
N LYS A 260 -2.47 24.55 -4.83
CA LYS A 260 -3.17 24.00 -5.98
C LYS A 260 -2.82 22.54 -6.18
N GLY A 261 -3.77 21.80 -6.73
CA GLY A 261 -3.61 20.42 -7.08
C GLY A 261 -4.70 19.97 -8.04
N HIS A 262 -4.76 18.69 -8.29
CA HIS A 262 -5.82 18.11 -9.12
C HIS A 262 -6.25 16.74 -8.60
N VAL A 263 -7.51 16.37 -8.87
CA VAL A 263 -8.05 15.04 -8.57
C VAL A 263 -7.31 14.00 -9.39
N SER A 264 -6.65 13.06 -8.72
CA SER A 264 -5.90 11.98 -9.37
C SER A 264 -6.71 10.70 -9.50
N ARG A 265 -7.53 10.39 -8.50
CA ARG A 265 -8.32 9.15 -8.46
C ARG A 265 -9.60 9.30 -7.64
N ILE A 266 -10.63 8.57 -8.04
CA ILE A 266 -11.87 8.41 -7.28
C ILE A 266 -12.00 6.93 -6.93
N ILE A 267 -12.18 6.61 -5.65
CA ILE A 267 -12.37 5.24 -5.20
C ILE A 267 -13.86 4.89 -5.32
N PRO A 268 -14.23 3.92 -6.19
CA PRO A 268 -15.62 3.70 -6.56
C PRO A 268 -16.41 2.85 -5.53
N ILE A 269 -16.15 3.08 -4.25
CA ILE A 269 -16.86 2.43 -3.14
C ILE A 269 -17.17 3.47 -2.08
N MET A 270 -18.41 3.50 -1.65
CA MET A 270 -18.88 4.41 -0.60
C MET A 270 -18.55 3.82 0.78
N ASN A 271 -18.06 4.64 1.66
CA ASN A 271 -17.98 4.33 3.07
C ASN A 271 -19.36 4.52 3.70
N ALA A 272 -20.05 3.42 4.00
CA ALA A 272 -21.41 3.45 4.54
C ALA A 272 -21.50 4.13 5.93
N LYS A 273 -20.42 4.22 6.68
CA LYS A 273 -20.40 4.85 8.01
C LYS A 273 -20.36 6.38 7.93
N SER A 274 -19.55 6.92 7.02
CA SER A 274 -19.43 8.38 6.79
C SER A 274 -20.32 8.89 5.68
N GLN A 275 -21.00 8.01 4.91
CA GLN A 275 -21.78 8.34 3.71
C GLN A 275 -20.99 9.18 2.70
N SER A 276 -19.70 8.90 2.57
CA SER A 276 -18.78 9.61 1.69
C SER A 276 -18.02 8.67 0.77
N PHE A 277 -17.52 9.23 -0.32
CA PHE A 277 -16.56 8.59 -1.22
C PHE A 277 -15.18 9.13 -0.97
N GLU A 278 -14.20 8.23 -0.99
CA GLU A 278 -12.80 8.62 -0.92
C GLU A 278 -12.32 9.06 -2.31
N VAL A 279 -11.77 10.28 -2.37
CA VAL A 279 -11.20 10.88 -3.58
C VAL A 279 -9.78 11.30 -3.27
N GLU A 280 -8.85 10.94 -4.14
CA GLU A 280 -7.45 11.31 -4.00
C GLU A 280 -7.12 12.48 -4.93
N ALA A 281 -6.32 13.41 -4.41
CA ALA A 281 -5.71 14.46 -5.20
C ALA A 281 -4.19 14.51 -4.96
N VAL A 282 -3.50 15.13 -5.90
CA VAL A 282 -2.06 15.40 -5.81
C VAL A 282 -1.82 16.90 -5.87
N PHE A 283 -0.77 17.36 -5.20
CA PHE A 283 -0.34 18.75 -5.27
C PHE A 283 0.32 19.03 -6.63
N ASP A 284 0.00 20.14 -7.26
CA ASP A 284 0.76 20.69 -8.38
C ASP A 284 2.05 21.34 -7.87
N GLU A 285 1.95 22.09 -6.76
CA GLU A 285 3.05 22.66 -6.01
C GLU A 285 2.84 22.35 -4.53
N LYS A 286 3.68 21.50 -3.97
CA LYS A 286 3.60 21.11 -2.55
C LYS A 286 4.33 22.12 -1.65
N PRO A 287 3.94 22.25 -0.40
CA PRO A 287 4.72 22.95 0.63
C PRO A 287 6.11 22.32 0.81
N ASP A 288 7.07 23.12 1.29
CA ASP A 288 8.43 22.64 1.57
C ASP A 288 8.48 21.53 2.60
N GLN A 289 7.59 21.58 3.58
CA GLN A 289 7.46 20.56 4.63
C GLN A 289 6.02 20.06 4.69
N LEU A 290 5.84 18.76 4.50
CA LEU A 290 4.57 18.06 4.68
C LEU A 290 4.78 16.86 5.58
N TYR A 291 3.81 16.63 6.44
CA TYR A 291 3.79 15.47 7.31
C TYR A 291 2.50 14.67 7.10
N PRO A 292 2.56 13.34 7.10
CA PRO A 292 1.35 12.52 7.10
C PRO A 292 0.48 12.84 8.31
N GLY A 293 -0.84 12.78 8.13
CA GLY A 293 -1.81 13.07 9.20
C GLY A 293 -2.23 14.53 9.32
N LEU A 294 -1.65 15.46 8.56
CA LEU A 294 -2.12 16.84 8.53
C LEU A 294 -3.54 16.90 7.96
N SER A 295 -4.39 17.69 8.64
CA SER A 295 -5.74 18.00 8.17
C SER A 295 -5.72 19.10 7.11
N ALA A 296 -6.63 18.99 6.15
CA ALA A 296 -6.82 19.96 5.10
C ALA A 296 -8.31 20.14 4.76
N GLU A 297 -8.64 21.32 4.30
CA GLU A 297 -9.92 21.64 3.66
C GLU A 297 -9.68 21.78 2.15
N VAL A 298 -10.47 21.10 1.36
CA VAL A 298 -10.31 21.09 -0.09
C VAL A 298 -11.58 21.54 -0.79
N ASN A 299 -11.41 22.43 -1.76
CA ASN A 299 -12.47 22.86 -2.65
C ASN A 299 -12.17 22.32 -4.05
N ILE A 300 -12.97 21.35 -4.51
CA ILE A 300 -12.86 20.75 -5.84
C ILE A 300 -13.62 21.63 -6.81
N VAL A 301 -12.95 22.21 -7.79
CA VAL A 301 -13.56 23.10 -8.78
C VAL A 301 -14.35 22.25 -9.78
N ILE A 302 -15.69 22.37 -9.76
CA ILE A 302 -16.56 21.63 -10.66
C ILE A 302 -16.97 22.43 -11.89
N ALA A 303 -17.04 23.77 -11.76
CA ALA A 303 -17.30 24.66 -12.87
C ALA A 303 -16.72 26.07 -12.60
N GLU A 304 -16.28 26.73 -13.65
CA GLU A 304 -15.76 28.10 -13.60
C GLU A 304 -16.26 28.88 -14.81
N ARG A 305 -16.63 30.16 -14.57
CA ARG A 305 -16.91 31.14 -15.63
C ARG A 305 -16.25 32.44 -15.34
N ALA A 306 -15.50 32.96 -16.28
CA ALA A 306 -14.73 34.20 -16.13
C ALA A 306 -15.60 35.45 -16.09
N LYS A 307 -16.85 35.41 -16.61
CA LYS A 307 -17.76 36.54 -16.65
C LYS A 307 -19.21 36.06 -16.54
N SER A 308 -19.83 36.28 -15.40
CA SER A 308 -21.21 35.92 -15.09
C SER A 308 -21.91 37.03 -14.39
N LEU A 309 -23.19 37.28 -14.69
CA LEU A 309 -24.00 38.25 -14.01
C LEU A 309 -24.42 37.69 -12.65
N LEU A 310 -23.86 38.24 -11.56
CA LEU A 310 -23.99 37.71 -10.23
C LEU A 310 -24.85 38.58 -9.32
N ILE A 311 -25.59 37.92 -8.44
CA ILE A 311 -26.28 38.53 -7.30
C ILE A 311 -25.93 37.76 -6.02
N PRO A 312 -25.95 38.41 -4.87
CA PRO A 312 -25.80 37.72 -3.58
C PRO A 312 -26.89 36.65 -3.40
N ILE A 313 -26.51 35.49 -2.91
CA ILE A 313 -27.43 34.35 -2.72
C ILE A 313 -28.58 34.68 -1.76
N THR A 314 -28.37 35.67 -0.87
CA THR A 314 -29.39 36.16 0.06
C THR A 314 -30.54 36.92 -0.60
N CYS A 315 -30.36 37.36 -1.87
CA CYS A 315 -31.36 38.14 -2.61
C CYS A 315 -32.31 37.26 -3.45
N ILE A 316 -32.09 35.94 -3.46
CA ILE A 316 -32.93 34.98 -4.20
C ILE A 316 -33.65 34.05 -3.21
N ASP A 317 -34.92 33.75 -3.47
CA ASP A 317 -35.69 32.82 -2.67
C ASP A 317 -35.56 31.37 -3.19
N LYS A 318 -36.19 30.41 -2.47
CA LYS A 318 -36.21 28.98 -2.85
C LYS A 318 -36.93 28.68 -4.18
N ASN A 319 -37.76 29.62 -4.66
CA ASN A 319 -38.54 29.50 -5.90
C ASN A 319 -37.85 30.23 -7.06
N ASN A 320 -36.60 30.64 -6.91
CA ASN A 320 -35.83 31.46 -7.86
C ASN A 320 -36.52 32.81 -8.17
N VAL A 321 -37.11 33.43 -7.17
CA VAL A 321 -37.69 34.76 -7.28
C VAL A 321 -36.80 35.79 -6.62
N VAL A 322 -36.54 36.89 -7.31
CA VAL A 322 -35.78 38.05 -6.84
C VAL A 322 -36.69 39.25 -6.70
N LYS A 323 -36.65 39.91 -5.55
CA LYS A 323 -37.40 41.13 -5.30
C LYS A 323 -36.68 42.34 -5.88
N THR A 324 -37.29 43.00 -6.84
CA THR A 324 -36.80 44.24 -7.45
C THR A 324 -37.68 45.42 -7.10
N LYS A 325 -37.23 46.66 -7.36
CA LYS A 325 -38.08 47.85 -7.21
C LYS A 325 -39.31 47.85 -8.13
N SER A 326 -39.23 47.13 -9.25
CA SER A 326 -40.29 47.02 -10.22
C SER A 326 -41.25 45.83 -9.95
N GLY A 327 -41.02 45.06 -8.90
CA GLY A 327 -41.77 43.88 -8.51
C GLY A 327 -40.94 42.60 -8.45
N ASP A 328 -41.62 41.50 -8.14
CA ASP A 328 -40.99 40.18 -8.05
C ASP A 328 -40.69 39.62 -9.46
N VAL A 329 -39.46 39.18 -9.68
CA VAL A 329 -38.97 38.65 -10.97
C VAL A 329 -38.52 37.22 -10.79
N THR A 330 -39.10 36.28 -11.55
CA THR A 330 -38.61 34.91 -11.61
C THR A 330 -37.35 34.87 -12.49
N VAL A 331 -36.27 34.29 -11.99
CA VAL A 331 -34.97 34.23 -12.67
C VAL A 331 -34.58 32.79 -12.98
N LYS A 332 -33.82 32.62 -14.04
CA LYS A 332 -33.13 31.37 -14.32
C LYS A 332 -31.69 31.46 -13.84
N THR A 333 -31.32 30.57 -12.93
CA THR A 333 -30.02 30.55 -12.32
C THR A 333 -29.05 29.62 -13.02
N GLY A 334 -27.77 29.94 -12.95
CA GLY A 334 -26.64 29.10 -13.38
C GLY A 334 -25.80 28.61 -12.21
N LEU A 335 -24.47 28.83 -12.30
CA LEU A 335 -23.53 28.47 -11.27
C LEU A 335 -23.79 29.19 -9.96
N ARG A 336 -23.44 28.55 -8.83
CA ARG A 336 -23.58 29.15 -7.50
C ARG A 336 -22.39 28.79 -6.61
N ASN A 337 -22.08 29.70 -5.71
CA ASN A 337 -21.17 29.44 -4.60
C ASN A 337 -21.81 29.87 -3.26
N LEU A 338 -21.03 29.97 -2.19
CA LEU A 338 -21.54 30.33 -0.86
C LEU A 338 -22.08 31.77 -0.79
N GLU A 339 -21.63 32.68 -1.64
CA GLU A 339 -21.93 34.10 -1.58
C GLU A 339 -22.82 34.57 -2.73
N PHE A 340 -22.63 34.02 -3.93
CA PHE A 340 -23.24 34.49 -5.17
C PHE A 340 -23.95 33.40 -5.95
N VAL A 341 -24.91 33.80 -6.74
CA VAL A 341 -25.59 32.98 -7.76
C VAL A 341 -25.58 33.70 -9.10
N GLU A 342 -25.28 32.95 -10.15
CA GLU A 342 -25.31 33.41 -11.53
C GLU A 342 -26.74 33.50 -12.03
N ILE A 343 -27.06 34.62 -12.70
CA ILE A 343 -28.35 34.85 -13.37
C ILE A 343 -28.16 34.69 -14.88
N LEU A 344 -28.84 33.71 -15.46
CA LEU A 344 -28.82 33.45 -16.88
C LEU A 344 -29.90 34.24 -17.61
N GLU A 345 -31.10 34.37 -16.99
CA GLU A 345 -32.23 35.06 -17.57
C GLU A 345 -33.07 35.75 -16.47
N GLY A 346 -33.75 36.85 -16.78
CA GLY A 346 -34.70 37.53 -15.89
C GLY A 346 -34.20 38.87 -15.30
N LEU A 347 -32.87 39.08 -15.19
CA LEU A 347 -32.31 40.35 -14.73
C LEU A 347 -31.25 40.87 -15.69
N THR A 348 -30.99 42.17 -15.60
CA THR A 348 -29.94 42.86 -16.32
C THR A 348 -29.02 43.61 -15.32
N GLU A 349 -27.86 44.07 -15.75
CA GLU A 349 -26.94 44.87 -14.95
C GLU A 349 -27.59 46.14 -14.34
N GLN A 350 -28.68 46.65 -14.99
CA GLN A 350 -29.41 47.83 -14.53
C GLN A 350 -30.57 47.52 -13.58
N SER A 351 -30.84 46.25 -13.32
CA SER A 351 -31.93 45.85 -12.39
C SER A 351 -31.61 46.27 -10.94
N GLU A 352 -32.53 46.91 -10.27
CA GLU A 352 -32.41 47.29 -8.86
C GLU A 352 -33.01 46.22 -7.94
N ILE A 353 -32.17 45.47 -7.25
CA ILE A 353 -32.53 44.35 -6.38
C ILE A 353 -32.66 44.85 -4.95
N LEU A 354 -33.72 44.47 -4.27
CA LEU A 354 -33.94 44.78 -2.85
C LEU A 354 -33.22 43.77 -1.98
N VAL A 355 -32.28 44.24 -1.15
CA VAL A 355 -31.58 43.38 -0.22
C VAL A 355 -32.48 43.07 0.98
N PRO A 356 -32.72 41.77 1.30
CA PRO A 356 -33.47 41.41 2.49
C PRO A 356 -32.83 42.00 3.75
N LYS A 357 -33.63 42.56 4.66
CA LYS A 357 -33.10 42.98 5.97
C LYS A 357 -32.59 41.73 6.71
N SER A 358 -31.32 41.73 7.08
CA SER A 358 -30.74 40.69 7.97
C SER A 358 -31.60 40.65 9.26
N LYS A 359 -32.14 39.46 9.57
CA LYS A 359 -32.81 39.20 10.84
C LYS A 359 -31.79 39.14 11.97
#